data_9d0b7a6e231cb92c3e7a53017fff6ed1
#
_entry.id   9d0b7a6e231cb92c3e7a53017fff6ed1
#
_cell.length_a   1.000
_cell.length_b   1.000
_cell.length_c   1.000
_cell.angle_alpha   90.00
_cell.angle_beta   90.00
_cell.angle_gamma   90.00
#
_symmetry.space_group_name_H-M   'P 1'
#
loop_
_entity.id
_entity.type
_entity.pdbx_description
1 polymer ?
#
loop_
_entity_poly.entity_id
_entity_poly.type
_entity_poly.pdbx_seq_one_letter_code
_entity_poly.pdbx_strand_id
1 'polypeptide(L)'
;MAGTPTSPAIAPARAWRVVLEKIETDLLDGTLRPGDRLAPERELAATLGVGRSSVREALRVLEVMGLIRTGTGSGPTSGAIIIATPEGGMSALLRLQVAAQGFPFDDVVATRLVLESAVVDAVATDPALSTSRARDVLDAMDAVDLTAPEFLALDAQLHLALAEASGNLVIAAMMAGLRTAIESYVQAGAAGIAEWDAAAARLRHEHHAILDAVDAGDAARARTLVHDHIVGYYASAGLARAAAADSVPGSAATGPTS
;
A
#
# COMPACT_ATOMS: atom_id res chain seq x y z
N MET A 1 -0.44 60.51 5.78
CA MET A 1 -1.14 59.25 6.09
C MET A 1 -0.53 58.19 5.20
N ALA A 2 0.32 57.37 5.75
CA ALA A 2 0.97 56.26 5.03
C ALA A 2 0.03 55.04 5.04
N GLY A 3 -0.40 54.62 3.85
CA GLY A 3 -1.23 53.41 3.70
C GLY A 3 -0.43 52.20 4.05
N THR A 4 -0.96 51.40 4.97
CA THR A 4 -0.43 50.06 5.35
C THR A 4 -0.43 49.16 4.12
N PRO A 5 0.68 48.50 3.77
CA PRO A 5 0.68 47.55 2.65
C PRO A 5 -0.19 46.33 3.01
N THR A 6 -1.30 46.17 2.31
CA THR A 6 -2.13 44.99 2.38
C THR A 6 -1.34 43.83 1.77
N SER A 7 -0.95 42.86 2.59
CA SER A 7 -0.32 41.62 2.12
C SER A 7 -1.22 40.96 1.06
N PRO A 8 -0.69 40.48 -0.06
CA PRO A 8 -1.51 39.87 -1.09
C PRO A 8 -2.24 38.66 -0.54
N ALA A 9 -3.57 38.65 -0.66
CA ALA A 9 -4.39 37.49 -0.24
C ALA A 9 -3.95 36.27 -1.02
N ILE A 10 -3.62 35.19 -0.30
CA ILE A 10 -3.25 33.89 -0.89
C ILE A 10 -4.43 33.42 -1.74
N ALA A 11 -4.17 33.09 -3.02
CA ALA A 11 -5.21 32.57 -3.91
C ALA A 11 -5.89 31.34 -3.30
N PRO A 12 -7.22 31.20 -3.33
CA PRO A 12 -7.96 30.10 -2.68
C PRO A 12 -7.44 28.71 -3.03
N ALA A 13 -7.01 28.51 -4.28
CA ALA A 13 -6.46 27.24 -4.78
C ALA A 13 -5.12 26.81 -4.12
N ARG A 14 -4.48 27.68 -3.33
CA ARG A 14 -3.22 27.37 -2.61
C ARG A 14 -3.37 27.44 -1.10
N ALA A 15 -4.45 28.02 -0.61
CA ALA A 15 -4.61 28.30 0.82
C ALA A 15 -4.71 27.02 1.67
N TRP A 16 -5.29 25.93 1.17
CA TRP A 16 -5.32 24.64 1.87
C TRP A 16 -3.92 24.01 2.00
N ARG A 17 -3.02 24.24 1.03
CA ARG A 17 -1.63 23.77 1.09
C ARG A 17 -0.84 24.41 2.22
N VAL A 18 -1.07 25.70 2.48
CA VAL A 18 -0.45 26.41 3.62
C VAL A 18 -0.81 25.74 4.95
N VAL A 19 -2.05 25.24 5.06
CA VAL A 19 -2.49 24.48 6.25
C VAL A 19 -1.76 23.13 6.33
N LEU A 20 -1.63 22.40 5.22
CA LEU A 20 -0.91 21.13 5.18
C LEU A 20 0.57 21.31 5.54
N GLU A 21 1.24 22.29 4.91
CA GLU A 21 2.65 22.60 5.15
C GLU A 21 2.92 22.97 6.62
N LYS A 22 1.98 23.70 7.23
CA LYS A 22 2.09 24.03 8.66
C LYS A 22 1.99 22.79 9.54
N ILE A 23 0.97 21.92 9.29
CA ILE A 23 0.79 20.68 10.06
C ILE A 23 1.97 19.72 9.86
N GLU A 24 2.48 19.61 8.63
CA GLU A 24 3.68 18.82 8.31
C GLU A 24 4.89 19.33 9.10
N THR A 25 5.12 20.65 9.11
CA THR A 25 6.20 21.26 9.89
C THR A 25 6.06 20.96 11.37
N ASP A 26 4.85 21.10 11.94
CA ASP A 26 4.59 20.85 13.36
C ASP A 26 4.78 19.37 13.74
N LEU A 27 4.52 18.46 12.82
CA LEU A 27 4.80 17.03 13.00
C LEU A 27 6.31 16.75 12.95
N LEU A 28 7.03 17.38 12.00
CA LEU A 28 8.48 17.19 11.83
C LEU A 28 9.29 17.76 13.00
N ASP A 29 8.88 18.89 13.54
CA ASP A 29 9.58 19.55 14.67
C ASP A 29 9.09 19.03 16.05
N GLY A 30 8.10 18.13 16.05
CA GLY A 30 7.57 17.50 17.26
C GLY A 30 6.60 18.37 18.07
N THR A 31 6.18 19.51 17.54
CA THR A 31 5.14 20.37 18.12
C THR A 31 3.78 19.66 18.13
N LEU A 32 3.51 18.83 17.12
CA LEU A 32 2.37 17.93 17.04
C LEU A 32 2.85 16.47 17.05
N ARG A 33 2.10 15.61 17.74
CA ARG A 33 2.37 14.16 17.84
C ARG A 33 1.09 13.35 17.67
N PRO A 34 1.17 12.06 17.32
CA PRO A 34 0.01 11.17 17.38
C PRO A 34 -0.67 11.23 18.75
N GLY A 35 -1.99 11.42 18.74
CA GLY A 35 -2.82 11.64 19.93
C GLY A 35 -3.12 13.12 20.21
N ASP A 36 -2.36 14.06 19.66
CA ASP A 36 -2.61 15.49 19.86
C ASP A 36 -3.81 15.98 19.06
N ARG A 37 -4.44 17.02 19.58
CA ARG A 37 -5.55 17.72 18.92
C ARG A 37 -5.03 18.90 18.12
N LEU A 38 -5.56 19.04 16.91
CA LEU A 38 -5.36 20.26 16.15
C LEU A 38 -6.16 21.41 16.76
N ALA A 39 -5.62 22.61 16.61
CA ALA A 39 -6.36 23.82 16.99
C ALA A 39 -7.71 23.91 16.24
N PRO A 40 -8.74 24.54 16.83
CA PRO A 40 -10.01 24.72 16.16
C PRO A 40 -9.89 25.43 14.80
N GLU A 41 -10.75 25.04 13.83
CA GLU A 41 -10.71 25.61 12.45
C GLU A 41 -10.64 27.14 12.43
N ARG A 42 -11.34 27.80 13.36
CA ARG A 42 -11.34 29.26 13.45
C ARG A 42 -9.96 29.83 13.82
N GLU A 43 -9.29 29.14 14.72
CA GLU A 43 -7.96 29.52 15.21
C GLU A 43 -6.90 29.26 14.15
N LEU A 44 -6.90 28.09 13.54
CA LEU A 44 -6.04 27.77 12.41
C LEU A 44 -6.18 28.77 11.26
N ALA A 45 -7.43 29.12 10.92
CA ALA A 45 -7.72 30.09 9.88
C ALA A 45 -7.14 31.49 10.21
N ALA A 46 -7.31 31.94 11.46
CA ALA A 46 -6.80 33.22 11.92
C ALA A 46 -5.26 33.25 11.96
N THR A 47 -4.64 32.21 12.51
CA THR A 47 -3.17 32.09 12.66
C THR A 47 -2.47 32.04 11.30
N LEU A 48 -3.06 31.32 10.33
CA LEU A 48 -2.45 31.13 9.01
C LEU A 48 -2.89 32.18 7.96
N GLY A 49 -3.80 33.08 8.32
CA GLY A 49 -4.31 34.08 7.39
C GLY A 49 -5.09 33.49 6.20
N VAL A 50 -5.74 32.34 6.38
CA VAL A 50 -6.49 31.63 5.33
C VAL A 50 -7.99 31.58 5.65
N GLY A 51 -8.81 31.23 4.65
CA GLY A 51 -10.25 31.06 4.85
C GLY A 51 -10.56 29.75 5.60
N ARG A 52 -11.66 29.73 6.39
CA ARG A 52 -12.13 28.51 7.07
C ARG A 52 -12.45 27.38 6.10
N SER A 53 -12.91 27.68 4.88
CA SER A 53 -13.14 26.69 3.83
C SER A 53 -11.86 25.96 3.45
N SER A 54 -10.74 26.69 3.35
CA SER A 54 -9.43 26.12 3.04
C SER A 54 -8.90 25.26 4.19
N VAL A 55 -9.15 25.65 5.45
CA VAL A 55 -8.83 24.80 6.60
C VAL A 55 -9.63 23.49 6.56
N ARG A 56 -10.95 23.55 6.32
CA ARG A 56 -11.79 22.35 6.20
C ARG A 56 -11.35 21.45 5.06
N GLU A 57 -10.96 22.03 3.93
CA GLU A 57 -10.44 21.27 2.79
C GLU A 57 -9.15 20.53 3.17
N ALA A 58 -8.20 21.21 3.81
CA ALA A 58 -6.97 20.61 4.30
C ALA A 58 -7.25 19.47 5.31
N LEU A 59 -8.14 19.68 6.27
CA LEU A 59 -8.49 18.65 7.24
C LEU A 59 -9.13 17.42 6.57
N ARG A 60 -9.98 17.60 5.55
CA ARG A 60 -10.52 16.48 4.77
C ARG A 60 -9.44 15.71 4.04
N VAL A 61 -8.47 16.39 3.43
CA VAL A 61 -7.33 15.75 2.78
C VAL A 61 -6.52 14.94 3.79
N LEU A 62 -6.19 15.52 4.95
CA LEU A 62 -5.47 14.82 6.02
C LEU A 62 -6.22 13.60 6.55
N GLU A 63 -7.56 13.70 6.64
CA GLU A 63 -8.42 12.58 7.07
C GLU A 63 -8.42 11.45 6.04
N VAL A 64 -8.54 11.76 4.75
CA VAL A 64 -8.43 10.77 3.66
C VAL A 64 -7.04 10.14 3.63
N MET A 65 -5.99 10.91 3.94
CA MET A 65 -4.62 10.40 4.05
C MET A 65 -4.38 9.56 5.33
N GLY A 66 -5.37 9.41 6.22
CA GLY A 66 -5.23 8.65 7.46
C GLY A 66 -4.34 9.30 8.52
N LEU A 67 -4.07 10.61 8.39
CA LEU A 67 -3.24 11.35 9.34
C LEU A 67 -4.02 11.92 10.51
N ILE A 68 -5.29 12.21 10.30
CA ILE A 68 -6.19 12.69 11.35
C ILE A 68 -7.50 11.92 11.35
N ARG A 69 -8.20 12.01 12.47
CA ARG A 69 -9.62 11.63 12.60
C ARG A 69 -10.40 12.82 13.12
N THR A 70 -11.50 13.15 12.42
CA THR A 70 -12.40 14.22 12.86
C THR A 70 -13.52 13.65 13.74
N GLY A 71 -13.76 14.27 14.91
CA GLY A 71 -14.89 13.97 15.79
C GLY A 71 -15.98 15.01 15.60
N THR A 72 -17.23 14.57 15.29
CA THR A 72 -18.41 15.43 15.20
C THR A 72 -18.96 15.70 16.58
N GLY A 73 -19.41 16.93 16.85
CA GLY A 73 -20.06 17.34 18.10
C GLY A 73 -19.41 18.57 18.73
N SER A 74 -20.00 19.04 19.85
CA SER A 74 -19.54 20.20 20.63
C SER A 74 -18.92 19.81 21.99
N GLY A 75 -18.60 18.53 22.19
CA GLY A 75 -18.03 17.99 23.43
C GLY A 75 -16.50 17.94 23.46
N PRO A 76 -15.91 17.46 24.57
CA PRO A 76 -14.46 17.30 24.73
C PRO A 76 -13.82 16.39 23.69
N THR A 77 -14.61 15.62 22.94
CA THR A 77 -14.15 14.70 21.87
C THR A 77 -14.29 15.30 20.47
N SER A 78 -14.81 16.55 20.33
CA SER A 78 -14.93 17.21 19.03
C SER A 78 -13.59 17.78 18.55
N GLY A 79 -13.42 17.89 17.23
CA GLY A 79 -12.21 18.40 16.59
C GLY A 79 -11.39 17.31 15.90
N ALA A 80 -10.28 17.70 15.32
CA ALA A 80 -9.37 16.80 14.61
C ALA A 80 -8.24 16.32 15.55
N ILE A 81 -7.96 15.02 15.55
CA ILE A 81 -6.90 14.38 16.34
C ILE A 81 -5.92 13.74 15.37
N ILE A 82 -4.63 13.93 15.60
CA ILE A 82 -3.57 13.24 14.87
C ILE A 82 -3.61 11.75 15.22
N ILE A 83 -3.75 10.89 14.22
CA ILE A 83 -3.77 9.42 14.41
C ILE A 83 -2.57 8.74 13.74
N ALA A 84 -2.07 9.28 12.62
CA ALA A 84 -0.94 8.75 11.87
C ALA A 84 -0.99 7.22 11.68
N THR A 85 -2.12 6.73 11.13
CA THR A 85 -2.28 5.32 10.75
C THR A 85 -1.82 5.13 9.31
N PRO A 86 -0.63 4.55 9.06
CA PRO A 86 -0.05 4.43 7.71
C PRO A 86 -0.91 3.58 6.77
N GLU A 87 -1.67 2.63 7.33
CA GLU A 87 -2.40 1.60 6.59
C GLU A 87 -3.58 2.15 5.77
N GLY A 88 -4.17 3.28 6.15
CA GLY A 88 -5.37 3.82 5.48
C GLY A 88 -5.05 4.58 4.20
N GLY A 89 -4.37 5.70 4.32
CA GLY A 89 -4.18 6.66 3.23
C GLY A 89 -3.20 6.19 2.16
N MET A 90 -2.04 5.63 2.56
CA MET A 90 -1.02 5.16 1.64
C MET A 90 -1.52 3.97 0.81
N SER A 91 -2.15 2.99 1.45
CA SER A 91 -2.74 1.84 0.77
C SER A 91 -3.84 2.24 -0.21
N ALA A 92 -4.71 3.20 0.18
CA ALA A 92 -5.76 3.71 -0.71
C ALA A 92 -5.18 4.43 -1.94
N LEU A 93 -4.14 5.25 -1.75
CA LEU A 93 -3.47 5.93 -2.84
C LEU A 93 -2.81 4.94 -3.81
N LEU A 94 -2.07 3.96 -3.29
CA LEU A 94 -1.45 2.92 -4.12
C LEU A 94 -2.49 2.13 -4.93
N ARG A 95 -3.59 1.70 -4.29
CA ARG A 95 -4.69 1.02 -5.00
C ARG A 95 -5.25 1.85 -6.14
N LEU A 96 -5.50 3.14 -5.91
CA LEU A 96 -6.02 4.04 -6.95
C LEU A 96 -5.03 4.23 -8.09
N GLN A 97 -3.74 4.38 -7.78
CA GLN A 97 -2.70 4.52 -8.81
C GLN A 97 -2.57 3.25 -9.66
N VAL A 98 -2.63 2.09 -9.02
CA VAL A 98 -2.63 0.82 -9.77
C VAL A 98 -3.89 0.67 -10.61
N ALA A 99 -5.08 0.93 -10.04
CA ALA A 99 -6.35 0.86 -10.78
C ALA A 99 -6.39 1.83 -11.98
N ALA A 100 -5.72 2.97 -11.86
CA ALA A 100 -5.54 3.93 -12.95
C ALA A 100 -4.41 3.53 -13.94
N GLN A 101 -3.83 2.33 -13.81
CA GLN A 101 -2.69 1.87 -14.61
C GLN A 101 -1.47 2.82 -14.52
N GLY A 102 -1.31 3.47 -13.38
CA GLY A 102 -0.20 4.39 -13.12
C GLY A 102 1.16 3.70 -12.93
N PHE A 103 1.15 2.35 -12.73
CA PHE A 103 2.37 1.54 -12.58
C PHE A 103 2.38 0.39 -13.60
N PRO A 104 3.52 0.18 -14.31
CA PRO A 104 3.71 -0.99 -15.14
C PRO A 104 3.64 -2.27 -14.31
N PHE A 105 3.12 -3.35 -14.91
CA PHE A 105 3.03 -4.66 -14.26
C PHE A 105 4.38 -5.14 -13.72
N ASP A 106 5.42 -5.05 -14.53
CA ASP A 106 6.78 -5.50 -14.17
C ASP A 106 7.34 -4.74 -12.97
N ASP A 107 7.04 -3.43 -12.85
CA ASP A 107 7.45 -2.63 -11.69
C ASP A 107 6.74 -3.08 -10.41
N VAL A 108 5.44 -3.44 -10.50
CA VAL A 108 4.69 -3.99 -9.36
C VAL A 108 5.29 -5.32 -8.91
N VAL A 109 5.60 -6.22 -9.87
CA VAL A 109 6.22 -7.53 -9.58
C VAL A 109 7.61 -7.36 -8.98
N ALA A 110 8.46 -6.50 -9.57
CA ALA A 110 9.79 -6.22 -9.06
C ALA A 110 9.75 -5.65 -7.64
N THR A 111 8.82 -4.73 -7.38
CA THR A 111 8.62 -4.16 -6.04
C THR A 111 8.16 -5.23 -5.05
N ARG A 112 7.23 -6.11 -5.44
CA ARG A 112 6.79 -7.25 -4.64
C ARG A 112 7.97 -8.14 -4.24
N LEU A 113 8.82 -8.52 -5.20
CA LEU A 113 10.00 -9.35 -4.95
C LEU A 113 10.95 -8.73 -3.91
N VAL A 114 11.20 -7.43 -4.01
CA VAL A 114 12.07 -6.72 -3.05
C VAL A 114 11.45 -6.71 -1.66
N LEU A 115 10.17 -6.34 -1.56
CA LEU A 115 9.48 -6.23 -0.27
C LEU A 115 9.35 -7.60 0.42
N GLU A 116 8.91 -8.62 -0.31
CA GLU A 116 8.69 -9.94 0.27
C GLU A 116 10.00 -10.65 0.64
N SER A 117 11.07 -10.46 -0.13
CA SER A 117 12.40 -10.94 0.26
C SER A 117 12.87 -10.31 1.57
N ALA A 118 12.65 -9.00 1.75
CA ALA A 118 12.98 -8.30 2.99
C ALA A 118 12.10 -8.76 4.17
N VAL A 119 10.82 -9.05 3.92
CA VAL A 119 9.88 -9.56 4.92
C VAL A 119 10.32 -10.91 5.46
N VAL A 120 10.53 -11.91 4.58
CA VAL A 120 10.90 -13.25 5.03
C VAL A 120 12.27 -13.28 5.69
N ASP A 121 13.20 -12.43 5.27
CA ASP A 121 14.50 -12.25 5.91
C ASP A 121 14.35 -11.72 7.34
N ALA A 122 13.57 -10.67 7.53
CA ALA A 122 13.34 -10.06 8.84
C ALA A 122 12.66 -11.05 9.80
N VAL A 123 11.60 -11.73 9.34
CA VAL A 123 10.84 -12.66 10.19
C VAL A 123 11.68 -13.89 10.54
N ALA A 124 12.47 -14.43 9.60
CA ALA A 124 13.32 -15.58 9.86
C ALA A 124 14.48 -15.27 10.81
N THR A 125 14.98 -14.03 10.83
CA THR A 125 16.13 -13.66 11.66
C THR A 125 15.78 -13.18 13.07
N ASP A 126 14.52 -12.83 13.32
CA ASP A 126 14.06 -12.39 14.64
C ASP A 126 13.08 -13.38 15.27
N PRO A 127 13.53 -14.19 16.24
CA PRO A 127 12.68 -15.18 16.91
C PRO A 127 11.56 -14.56 17.78
N ALA A 128 11.56 -13.25 17.99
CA ALA A 128 10.47 -12.57 18.69
C ALA A 128 9.25 -12.31 17.78
N LEU A 129 9.42 -12.39 16.47
CA LEU A 129 8.34 -12.22 15.51
C LEU A 129 7.56 -13.53 15.34
N SER A 130 6.24 -13.41 15.18
CA SER A 130 5.34 -14.57 15.14
C SER A 130 4.72 -14.74 13.76
N THR A 131 4.81 -15.94 13.21
CA THR A 131 4.16 -16.35 11.98
C THR A 131 2.75 -16.91 12.18
N SER A 132 2.21 -16.93 13.42
CA SER A 132 0.95 -17.60 13.76
C SER A 132 -0.20 -17.20 12.85
N ARG A 133 -0.39 -15.92 12.57
CA ARG A 133 -1.45 -15.45 11.65
C ARG A 133 -1.22 -15.93 10.22
N ALA A 134 0.02 -15.98 9.74
CA ALA A 134 0.34 -16.52 8.43
C ALA A 134 0.06 -18.04 8.38
N ARG A 135 0.33 -18.78 9.46
CA ARG A 135 -0.02 -20.19 9.59
C ARG A 135 -1.53 -20.40 9.56
N ASP A 136 -2.32 -19.60 10.31
CA ASP A 136 -3.79 -19.68 10.29
C ASP A 136 -4.35 -19.49 8.87
N VAL A 137 -3.77 -18.57 8.08
CA VAL A 137 -4.17 -18.37 6.68
C VAL A 137 -3.76 -19.54 5.81
N LEU A 138 -2.56 -20.08 6.00
CA LEU A 138 -2.09 -21.26 5.25
C LEU A 138 -2.96 -22.49 5.54
N ASP A 139 -3.33 -22.73 6.80
CA ASP A 139 -4.26 -23.80 7.18
C ASP A 139 -5.63 -23.64 6.47
N ALA A 140 -6.11 -22.39 6.31
CA ALA A 140 -7.32 -22.14 5.53
C ALA A 140 -7.14 -22.41 4.03
N MET A 141 -5.93 -22.21 3.47
CA MET A 141 -5.60 -22.52 2.07
C MET A 141 -5.51 -24.03 1.80
N ASP A 142 -5.34 -24.85 2.83
CA ASP A 142 -5.29 -26.31 2.71
C ASP A 142 -6.68 -26.93 2.50
N ALA A 143 -7.76 -26.17 2.63
CA ALA A 143 -9.10 -26.65 2.32
C ALA A 143 -9.19 -27.12 0.85
N VAL A 144 -9.82 -28.30 0.66
CA VAL A 144 -9.84 -28.99 -0.65
C VAL A 144 -10.86 -28.41 -1.63
N ASP A 145 -11.86 -27.68 -1.13
CA ASP A 145 -13.00 -27.21 -1.94
C ASP A 145 -12.89 -25.74 -2.34
N LEU A 146 -11.69 -25.14 -2.22
CA LEU A 146 -11.49 -23.75 -2.57
C LEU A 146 -11.55 -23.56 -4.09
N THR A 147 -12.39 -22.63 -4.53
CA THR A 147 -12.33 -22.10 -5.90
C THR A 147 -11.03 -21.34 -6.14
N ALA A 148 -10.62 -21.18 -7.40
CA ALA A 148 -9.44 -20.39 -7.72
C ALA A 148 -9.47 -18.97 -7.15
N PRO A 149 -10.57 -18.20 -7.24
CA PRO A 149 -10.65 -16.87 -6.60
C PRO A 149 -10.49 -16.92 -5.06
N GLU A 150 -11.09 -17.89 -4.38
CA GLU A 150 -10.98 -18.03 -2.93
C GLU A 150 -9.55 -18.36 -2.51
N PHE A 151 -8.91 -19.32 -3.21
CA PHE A 151 -7.51 -19.66 -2.97
C PHE A 151 -6.59 -18.45 -3.13
N LEU A 152 -6.74 -17.71 -4.24
CA LEU A 152 -5.90 -16.56 -4.53
C LEU A 152 -6.17 -15.36 -3.61
N ALA A 153 -7.36 -15.23 -3.05
CA ALA A 153 -7.65 -14.26 -2.00
C ALA A 153 -6.93 -14.61 -0.68
N LEU A 154 -6.84 -15.90 -0.34
CA LEU A 154 -6.06 -16.40 0.80
C LEU A 154 -4.55 -16.24 0.55
N ASP A 155 -4.07 -16.52 -0.67
CA ASP A 155 -2.69 -16.30 -1.09
C ASP A 155 -2.26 -14.85 -0.80
N ALA A 156 -3.04 -13.88 -1.27
CA ALA A 156 -2.77 -12.48 -1.01
C ALA A 156 -2.84 -12.11 0.50
N GLN A 157 -3.68 -12.80 1.27
CA GLN A 157 -3.73 -12.61 2.72
C GLN A 157 -2.52 -13.20 3.43
N LEU A 158 -1.98 -14.34 2.97
CA LEU A 158 -0.79 -14.96 3.51
C LEU A 158 0.43 -14.04 3.39
N HIS A 159 0.66 -13.49 2.19
CA HIS A 159 1.75 -12.56 1.94
C HIS A 159 1.61 -11.27 2.77
N LEU A 160 0.39 -10.77 2.94
CA LEU A 160 0.13 -9.62 3.82
C LEU A 160 0.37 -9.96 5.30
N ALA A 161 -0.06 -11.13 5.75
CA ALA A 161 0.16 -11.57 7.13
C ALA A 161 1.66 -11.71 7.46
N LEU A 162 2.48 -12.18 6.52
CA LEU A 162 3.93 -12.18 6.66
C LEU A 162 4.50 -10.76 6.72
N ALA A 163 4.02 -9.85 5.86
CA ALA A 163 4.45 -8.46 5.89
C ALA A 163 4.14 -7.78 7.23
N GLU A 164 2.95 -8.03 7.80
CA GLU A 164 2.57 -7.55 9.13
C GLU A 164 3.43 -8.18 10.23
N ALA A 165 3.74 -9.48 10.12
CA ALA A 165 4.60 -10.20 11.06
C ALA A 165 6.02 -9.63 11.12
N SER A 166 6.53 -9.02 10.04
CA SER A 166 7.85 -8.37 10.03
C SER A 166 7.97 -7.18 10.98
N GLY A 167 6.85 -6.66 11.49
CA GLY A 167 6.81 -5.46 12.34
C GLY A 167 7.13 -4.15 11.60
N ASN A 168 7.47 -4.21 10.31
CA ASN A 168 7.72 -3.03 9.50
C ASN A 168 6.42 -2.46 8.93
N LEU A 169 5.85 -1.47 9.63
CA LEU A 169 4.57 -0.85 9.26
C LEU A 169 4.58 -0.23 7.85
N VAL A 170 5.73 0.23 7.37
CA VAL A 170 5.84 0.80 6.01
C VAL A 170 5.71 -0.29 4.97
N ILE A 171 6.42 -1.40 5.13
CA ILE A 171 6.31 -2.57 4.23
C ILE A 171 4.88 -3.12 4.25
N ALA A 172 4.28 -3.31 5.44
CA ALA A 172 2.91 -3.79 5.58
C ALA A 172 1.91 -2.88 4.86
N ALA A 173 2.03 -1.55 5.00
CA ALA A 173 1.16 -0.60 4.33
C ALA A 173 1.35 -0.59 2.80
N MET A 174 2.58 -0.74 2.31
CA MET A 174 2.86 -0.86 0.87
C MET A 174 2.28 -2.16 0.32
N MET A 175 2.48 -3.29 0.98
CA MET A 175 1.92 -4.58 0.59
C MET A 175 0.39 -4.56 0.60
N ALA A 176 -0.25 -3.97 1.62
CA ALA A 176 -1.69 -3.77 1.66
C ALA A 176 -2.21 -2.91 0.49
N GLY A 177 -1.45 -1.89 0.09
CA GLY A 177 -1.78 -1.04 -1.07
C GLY A 177 -1.63 -1.75 -2.41
N LEU A 178 -0.60 -2.55 -2.57
CA LEU A 178 -0.34 -3.35 -3.77
C LEU A 178 -1.24 -4.58 -3.87
N ARG A 179 -1.79 -5.06 -2.75
CA ARG A 179 -2.60 -6.27 -2.67
C ARG A 179 -3.68 -6.36 -3.75
N THR A 180 -4.49 -5.32 -3.91
CA THR A 180 -5.59 -5.32 -4.88
C THR A 180 -5.10 -5.44 -6.32
N ALA A 181 -3.93 -4.86 -6.64
CA ALA A 181 -3.29 -5.02 -7.93
C ALA A 181 -2.80 -6.45 -8.13
N ILE A 182 -2.10 -6.96 -7.13
CA ILE A 182 -1.57 -8.32 -7.13
C ILE A 182 -2.72 -9.31 -7.29
N GLU A 183 -3.80 -9.18 -6.50
CA GLU A 183 -5.01 -10.00 -6.64
C GLU A 183 -5.60 -9.95 -8.04
N SER A 184 -5.73 -8.77 -8.64
CA SER A 184 -6.28 -8.62 -10.00
C SER A 184 -5.41 -9.32 -11.04
N TYR A 185 -4.10 -9.17 -10.97
CA TYR A 185 -3.16 -9.82 -11.90
C TYR A 185 -3.12 -11.33 -11.71
N VAL A 186 -3.11 -11.78 -10.46
CA VAL A 186 -3.08 -13.20 -10.10
C VAL A 186 -4.37 -13.89 -10.53
N GLN A 187 -5.54 -13.28 -10.32
CA GLN A 187 -6.82 -13.82 -10.77
C GLN A 187 -6.95 -13.83 -12.30
N ALA A 188 -6.49 -12.77 -12.98
CA ALA A 188 -6.47 -12.76 -14.45
C ALA A 188 -5.55 -13.86 -15.00
N GLY A 189 -4.41 -14.10 -14.35
CA GLY A 189 -3.48 -15.17 -14.71
C GLY A 189 -4.05 -16.57 -14.49
N ALA A 190 -4.82 -16.78 -13.43
CA ALA A 190 -5.43 -18.07 -13.13
C ALA A 190 -6.33 -18.60 -14.27
N ALA A 191 -7.01 -17.70 -14.98
CA ALA A 191 -7.82 -18.06 -16.13
C ALA A 191 -6.99 -18.68 -17.29
N GLY A 192 -5.69 -18.43 -17.34
CA GLY A 192 -4.75 -19.01 -18.31
C GLY A 192 -4.11 -20.33 -17.87
N ILE A 193 -4.34 -20.77 -16.63
CA ILE A 193 -3.78 -22.02 -16.09
C ILE A 193 -4.71 -23.18 -16.39
N ALA A 194 -4.32 -24.05 -17.32
CA ALA A 194 -5.14 -25.17 -17.78
C ALA A 194 -5.45 -26.20 -16.67
N GLU A 195 -4.49 -26.45 -15.77
CA GLU A 195 -4.56 -27.46 -14.71
C GLU A 195 -4.52 -26.76 -13.35
N TRP A 196 -5.63 -26.08 -12.99
CA TRP A 196 -5.70 -25.28 -11.76
C TRP A 196 -5.42 -26.12 -10.49
N ASP A 197 -5.99 -27.31 -10.37
CA ASP A 197 -5.83 -28.14 -9.18
C ASP A 197 -4.36 -28.52 -8.94
N ALA A 198 -3.63 -28.84 -10.01
CA ALA A 198 -2.19 -29.12 -9.93
C ALA A 198 -1.40 -27.85 -9.54
N ALA A 199 -1.78 -26.70 -10.09
CA ALA A 199 -1.16 -25.42 -9.73
C ALA A 199 -1.43 -25.05 -8.26
N ALA A 200 -2.66 -25.19 -7.79
CA ALA A 200 -3.02 -24.94 -6.40
C ALA A 200 -2.28 -25.88 -5.42
N ALA A 201 -2.15 -27.16 -5.77
CA ALA A 201 -1.37 -28.12 -4.96
C ALA A 201 0.10 -27.73 -4.88
N ARG A 202 0.71 -27.30 -5.99
CA ARG A 202 2.08 -26.80 -6.04
C ARG A 202 2.24 -25.53 -5.18
N LEU A 203 1.33 -24.55 -5.33
CA LEU A 203 1.37 -23.30 -4.56
C LEU A 203 1.25 -23.57 -3.04
N ARG A 204 0.35 -24.47 -2.61
CA ARG A 204 0.28 -24.90 -1.19
C ARG A 204 1.64 -25.41 -0.71
N HIS A 205 2.24 -26.33 -1.46
CA HIS A 205 3.55 -26.88 -1.11
C HIS A 205 4.63 -25.79 -1.00
N GLU A 206 4.64 -24.85 -1.92
CA GLU A 206 5.56 -23.71 -1.92
C GLU A 206 5.36 -22.82 -0.68
N HIS A 207 4.11 -22.52 -0.31
CA HIS A 207 3.80 -21.71 0.87
C HIS A 207 4.22 -22.41 2.18
N HIS A 208 3.96 -23.72 2.32
CA HIS A 208 4.47 -24.50 3.45
C HIS A 208 5.98 -24.42 3.53
N ALA A 209 6.69 -24.63 2.41
CA ALA A 209 8.15 -24.58 2.38
C ALA A 209 8.71 -23.20 2.74
N ILE A 210 8.04 -22.11 2.34
CA ILE A 210 8.42 -20.74 2.72
C ILE A 210 8.28 -20.55 4.23
N LEU A 211 7.12 -20.87 4.81
CA LEU A 211 6.88 -20.69 6.23
C LEU A 211 7.77 -21.62 7.08
N ASP A 212 8.02 -22.85 6.64
CA ASP A 212 8.93 -23.77 7.32
C ASP A 212 10.37 -23.24 7.34
N ALA A 213 10.84 -22.63 6.24
CA ALA A 213 12.16 -22.00 6.20
C ALA A 213 12.23 -20.78 7.12
N VAL A 214 11.16 -19.96 7.16
CA VAL A 214 11.05 -18.81 8.07
C VAL A 214 11.09 -19.27 9.53
N ASP A 215 10.27 -20.23 9.92
CA ASP A 215 10.20 -20.73 11.30
C ASP A 215 11.49 -21.47 11.74
N ALA A 216 12.22 -22.05 10.77
CA ALA A 216 13.53 -22.64 11.02
C ALA A 216 14.67 -21.59 11.16
N GLY A 217 14.39 -20.30 10.92
CA GLY A 217 15.39 -19.24 10.92
C GLY A 217 16.32 -19.26 9.69
N ASP A 218 15.96 -20.01 8.63
CA ASP A 218 16.75 -20.10 7.40
C ASP A 218 16.36 -18.99 6.42
N ALA A 219 16.79 -17.78 6.72
CA ALA A 219 16.51 -16.59 5.93
C ALA A 219 16.98 -16.72 4.47
N ALA A 220 18.12 -17.38 4.23
CA ALA A 220 18.63 -17.54 2.87
C ALA A 220 17.70 -18.42 2.03
N ARG A 221 17.26 -19.54 2.59
CA ARG A 221 16.30 -20.44 1.96
C ARG A 221 14.94 -19.79 1.78
N ALA A 222 14.44 -19.07 2.80
CA ALA A 222 13.16 -18.36 2.74
C ALA A 222 13.13 -17.35 1.59
N ARG A 223 14.20 -16.56 1.41
CA ARG A 223 14.32 -15.62 0.28
C ARG A 223 14.30 -16.32 -1.09
N THR A 224 15.02 -17.43 -1.22
CA THR A 224 15.03 -18.18 -2.48
C THR A 224 13.64 -18.74 -2.79
N LEU A 225 12.97 -19.33 -1.79
CA LEU A 225 11.64 -19.92 -1.96
C LEU A 225 10.58 -18.90 -2.31
N VAL A 226 10.54 -17.72 -1.65
CA VAL A 226 9.55 -16.68 -1.95
C VAL A 226 9.81 -16.07 -3.34
N HIS A 227 11.06 -15.88 -3.71
CA HIS A 227 11.42 -15.42 -5.06
C HIS A 227 10.92 -16.39 -6.13
N ASP A 228 11.26 -17.67 -6.01
CA ASP A 228 10.91 -18.70 -6.98
C ASP A 228 9.40 -18.91 -7.07
N HIS A 229 8.69 -18.83 -5.93
CA HIS A 229 7.24 -18.87 -5.84
C HIS A 229 6.60 -17.74 -6.67
N ILE A 230 7.00 -16.48 -6.45
CA ILE A 230 6.45 -15.32 -7.14
C ILE A 230 6.75 -15.39 -8.63
N VAL A 231 8.01 -15.60 -9.02
CA VAL A 231 8.42 -15.68 -10.43
C VAL A 231 7.75 -16.87 -11.13
N GLY A 232 7.72 -18.02 -10.48
CA GLY A 232 7.11 -19.24 -11.00
C GLY A 232 5.61 -19.10 -11.27
N TYR A 233 4.88 -18.40 -10.38
CA TYR A 233 3.46 -18.13 -10.59
C TYR A 233 3.24 -17.26 -11.85
N TYR A 234 3.91 -16.11 -11.95
CA TYR A 234 3.74 -15.21 -13.09
C TYR A 234 4.19 -15.83 -14.41
N ALA A 235 5.21 -16.67 -14.40
CA ALA A 235 5.65 -17.42 -15.57
C ALA A 235 4.58 -18.44 -16.01
N SER A 236 4.00 -19.21 -15.08
CA SER A 236 2.97 -20.21 -15.38
C SER A 236 1.64 -19.58 -15.81
N ALA A 237 1.33 -18.40 -15.31
CA ALA A 237 0.14 -17.63 -15.69
C ALA A 237 0.27 -16.91 -17.05
N GLY A 238 1.44 -16.95 -17.71
CA GLY A 238 1.69 -16.28 -18.99
C GLY A 238 1.75 -14.76 -18.91
N LEU A 239 1.71 -14.18 -17.70
CA LEU A 239 1.66 -12.74 -17.47
C LEU A 239 2.98 -12.03 -17.82
N ALA A 240 4.11 -12.71 -17.66
CA ALA A 240 5.42 -12.19 -18.06
C ALA A 240 5.56 -11.94 -19.59
N ARG A 241 4.75 -12.62 -20.41
CA ARG A 241 4.73 -12.41 -21.86
C ARG A 241 3.81 -11.26 -22.29
N ALA A 242 2.73 -11.00 -21.57
CA ALA A 242 1.81 -9.92 -21.87
C ALA A 242 2.45 -8.54 -21.64
N ALA A 243 3.21 -8.39 -20.56
CA ALA A 243 3.95 -7.16 -20.26
C ALA A 243 5.01 -6.81 -21.31
N ALA A 244 5.67 -7.83 -21.87
CA ALA A 244 6.66 -7.63 -22.96
C ALA A 244 6.01 -7.21 -24.29
N ALA A 245 4.74 -7.57 -24.53
CA ALA A 245 4.01 -7.22 -25.75
C ALA A 245 3.49 -5.77 -25.74
N ASP A 246 3.11 -5.25 -24.56
CA ASP A 246 2.64 -3.87 -24.40
C ASP A 246 3.77 -2.83 -24.38
N SER A 247 5.03 -3.27 -24.23
CA SER A 247 6.20 -2.38 -24.17
C SER A 247 6.84 -2.06 -25.52
N VAL A 248 6.27 -2.53 -26.68
CA VAL A 248 6.75 -2.15 -28.01
C VAL A 248 6.27 -0.74 -28.35
N PRO A 249 7.14 0.29 -28.38
CA PRO A 249 6.73 1.63 -28.78
C PRO A 249 6.27 1.59 -30.24
N GLY A 250 5.08 2.12 -30.46
CA GLY A 250 4.42 2.18 -31.78
C GLY A 250 5.41 2.65 -32.83
N SER A 251 5.60 1.80 -33.85
CA SER A 251 6.36 2.10 -35.07
C SER A 251 5.84 3.41 -35.68
N ALA A 252 6.69 4.42 -35.68
CA ALA A 252 6.44 5.67 -36.35
C ALA A 252 6.08 5.38 -37.83
N ALA A 253 4.85 5.68 -38.19
CA ALA A 253 4.39 5.68 -39.57
C ALA A 253 5.18 6.76 -40.34
N THR A 254 6.17 6.33 -41.10
CA THR A 254 6.79 7.14 -42.16
C THR A 254 5.77 7.34 -43.25
N GLY A 255 5.18 8.53 -43.31
CA GLY A 255 4.37 8.97 -44.45
C GLY A 255 5.23 9.18 -45.69
N PRO A 256 4.72 8.87 -46.89
CA PRO A 256 5.48 9.10 -48.10
C PRO A 256 5.47 10.58 -48.47
N THR A 257 6.64 11.09 -48.72
CA THR A 257 6.85 12.36 -49.48
C THR A 257 6.49 12.16 -50.90
N SER A 258 5.62 13.00 -51.46
CA SER A 258 5.50 13.38 -52.84
C SER A 258 5.12 14.83 -52.96
#